data_7e932ee64e8cbb7202a18dde42dcbb8a
#
_entry.id   7e932ee64e8cbb7202a18dde42dcbb8a
#
_cell.length_a   1.000
_cell.length_b   1.000
_cell.length_c   1.000
_cell.angle_alpha   90.00
_cell.angle_beta   90.00
_cell.angle_gamma   90.00
#
_symmetry.space_group_name_H-M   'P 1'
#
loop_
_entity.id
_entity.type
_entity.pdbx_description
1 polymer ?
#
loop_
_entity_poly.entity_id
_entity_poly.type
_entity_poly.pdbx_seq_one_letter_code
_entity_poly.pdbx_strand_id
1 'polypeptide(L)'
;MNYSRADLVQTNATMNQLRNAIYHLQRFMKRNDITEVRNRLRRMGKNIAHTYLNTWRPIEKVTLTNIKDVMATIYKNVLNSTISIELDEINKTISIKDNDCALCKYHFSDINVAGCEIIGSMVAEFINMINSDQDGLKIEIQDINESKVLGHASCIHIYNFTGGQ
;
A
#
# COMPACT_ATOMS: atom_id res chain seq x y z
N MET A 1 11.94 8.45 19.21
CA MET A 1 10.99 7.78 20.13
C MET A 1 11.58 6.44 20.53
N ASN A 2 11.75 6.20 21.83
CA ASN A 2 12.17 4.89 22.33
C ASN A 2 10.90 4.08 22.66
N TYR A 3 10.60 3.08 21.85
CA TYR A 3 9.51 2.15 22.14
C TYR A 3 9.94 1.16 23.22
N SER A 4 9.07 0.90 24.19
CA SER A 4 9.30 -0.17 25.15
C SER A 4 9.18 -1.53 24.46
N ARG A 5 9.76 -2.59 25.08
CA ARG A 5 9.57 -3.96 24.60
C ARG A 5 8.09 -4.35 24.53
N ALA A 6 7.29 -3.86 25.45
CA ALA A 6 5.84 -4.10 25.49
C ALA A 6 5.13 -3.49 24.26
N ASP A 7 5.48 -2.23 23.89
CA ASP A 7 4.91 -1.56 22.71
C ASP A 7 5.23 -2.32 21.42
N LEU A 8 6.48 -2.81 21.29
CA LEU A 8 6.90 -3.60 20.12
C LEU A 8 6.15 -4.94 20.04
N VAL A 9 5.96 -5.62 21.15
CA VAL A 9 5.21 -6.90 21.22
C VAL A 9 3.75 -6.65 20.86
N GLN A 10 3.13 -5.60 21.40
CA GLN A 10 1.76 -5.24 21.10
C GLN A 10 1.56 -4.89 19.63
N THR A 11 2.47 -4.08 19.05
CA THR A 11 2.43 -3.73 17.63
C THR A 11 2.54 -4.96 16.74
N ASN A 12 3.47 -5.87 17.02
CA ASN A 12 3.61 -7.11 16.27
C ASN A 12 2.38 -8.02 16.38
N ALA A 13 1.79 -8.11 17.58
CA ALA A 13 0.57 -8.89 17.80
C ALA A 13 -0.61 -8.32 16.99
N THR A 14 -0.80 -7.01 17.02
CA THR A 14 -1.83 -6.31 16.24
C THR A 14 -1.66 -6.54 14.74
N MET A 15 -0.45 -6.40 14.23
CA MET A 15 -0.17 -6.65 12.80
C MET A 15 -0.40 -8.09 12.39
N ASN A 16 -0.09 -9.07 13.26
CA ASN A 16 -0.39 -10.48 12.99
C ASN A 16 -1.89 -10.74 12.95
N GLN A 17 -2.66 -10.14 13.86
CA GLN A 17 -4.12 -10.24 13.87
C GLN A 17 -4.72 -9.65 12.59
N LEU A 18 -4.24 -8.47 12.16
CA LEU A 18 -4.69 -7.82 10.93
C LEU A 18 -4.40 -8.68 9.68
N ARG A 19 -3.18 -9.23 9.56
CA ARG A 19 -2.84 -10.16 8.48
C ARG A 19 -3.77 -11.37 8.47
N ASN A 20 -3.96 -12.00 9.63
CA ASN A 20 -4.86 -13.14 9.74
C ASN A 20 -6.30 -12.79 9.35
N ALA A 21 -6.81 -11.64 9.77
CA ALA A 21 -8.16 -11.19 9.41
C ALA A 21 -8.31 -10.99 7.89
N ILE A 22 -7.35 -10.32 7.23
CA ILE A 22 -7.36 -10.08 5.78
C ILE A 22 -7.33 -11.41 5.01
N TYR A 23 -6.43 -12.32 5.36
CA TYR A 23 -6.32 -13.59 4.63
C TYR A 23 -7.43 -14.56 4.96
N HIS A 24 -7.99 -14.51 6.17
CA HIS A 24 -9.21 -15.26 6.51
C HIS A 24 -10.43 -14.74 5.72
N LEU A 25 -10.56 -13.41 5.58
CA LEU A 25 -11.58 -12.79 4.76
C LEU A 25 -11.47 -13.23 3.28
N GLN A 26 -10.26 -13.30 2.73
CA GLN A 26 -10.06 -13.79 1.36
C GLN A 26 -10.48 -15.26 1.22
N ARG A 27 -10.14 -16.12 2.19
CA ARG A 27 -10.59 -17.52 2.22
C ARG A 27 -12.10 -17.63 2.31
N PHE A 28 -12.72 -16.78 3.14
CA PHE A 28 -14.18 -16.71 3.24
C PHE A 28 -14.80 -16.31 1.89
N MET A 29 -14.28 -15.26 1.25
CA MET A 29 -14.75 -14.84 -0.07
C MET A 29 -14.62 -15.97 -1.10
N LYS A 30 -13.48 -16.65 -1.15
CA LYS A 30 -13.25 -17.78 -2.06
C LYS A 30 -14.23 -18.93 -1.82
N ARG A 31 -14.52 -19.29 -0.57
CA ARG A 31 -15.45 -20.37 -0.21
C ARG A 31 -16.92 -20.06 -0.55
N ASN A 32 -17.25 -18.78 -0.66
CA ASN A 32 -18.60 -18.31 -0.96
C ASN A 32 -18.72 -17.77 -2.40
N ASP A 33 -17.81 -18.14 -3.29
CA ASP A 33 -17.77 -17.74 -4.70
C ASP A 33 -17.89 -16.23 -4.92
N ILE A 34 -17.38 -15.43 -3.94
CA ILE A 34 -17.37 -13.98 -4.05
C ILE A 34 -16.20 -13.59 -4.98
N THR A 35 -16.54 -13.01 -6.10
CA THR A 35 -15.62 -12.54 -7.13
C THR A 35 -15.00 -11.18 -6.77
N GLU A 36 -14.06 -10.70 -7.59
CA GLU A 36 -13.44 -9.38 -7.50
C GLU A 36 -12.68 -9.10 -6.20
N VAL A 37 -12.04 -10.12 -5.62
CA VAL A 37 -11.28 -10.00 -4.37
C VAL A 37 -10.29 -8.82 -4.42
N ARG A 38 -9.55 -8.65 -5.55
CA ARG A 38 -8.61 -7.56 -5.76
C ARG A 38 -9.30 -6.19 -5.61
N ASN A 39 -10.41 -5.97 -6.29
CA ASN A 39 -11.16 -4.70 -6.25
C ASN A 39 -11.70 -4.39 -4.85
N ARG A 40 -12.09 -5.43 -4.11
CA ARG A 40 -12.54 -5.28 -2.71
C ARG A 40 -11.40 -4.87 -1.80
N LEU A 41 -10.22 -5.47 -1.94
CA LEU A 41 -9.03 -5.09 -1.19
C LEU A 41 -8.60 -3.65 -1.52
N ARG A 42 -8.60 -3.28 -2.80
CA ARG A 42 -8.30 -1.90 -3.24
C ARG A 42 -9.29 -0.89 -2.64
N ARG A 43 -10.58 -1.23 -2.59
CA ARG A 43 -11.60 -0.37 -1.94
C ARG A 43 -11.33 -0.22 -0.45
N MET A 44 -10.89 -1.28 0.24
CA MET A 44 -10.48 -1.17 1.65
C MET A 44 -9.31 -0.20 1.81
N GLY A 45 -8.31 -0.26 0.94
CA GLY A 45 -7.18 0.68 0.95
C GLY A 45 -7.63 2.13 0.81
N LYS A 46 -8.50 2.43 -0.16
CA LYS A 46 -9.06 3.77 -0.33
C LYS A 46 -9.77 4.27 0.93
N ASN A 47 -10.62 3.44 1.54
CA ASN A 47 -11.31 3.81 2.77
C ASN A 47 -10.36 4.09 3.94
N ILE A 48 -9.25 3.34 4.05
CA ILE A 48 -8.22 3.58 5.05
C ILE A 48 -7.55 4.94 4.81
N ALA A 49 -7.23 5.30 3.56
CA ALA A 49 -6.65 6.60 3.23
C ALA A 49 -7.53 7.76 3.69
N HIS A 50 -8.84 7.68 3.47
CA HIS A 50 -9.81 8.68 3.94
C HIS A 50 -9.80 8.85 5.47
N THR A 51 -9.62 7.75 6.22
CA THR A 51 -9.53 7.80 7.67
C THR A 51 -8.24 8.49 8.14
N TYR A 52 -7.11 8.16 7.50
CA TYR A 52 -5.81 8.73 7.86
C TYR A 52 -5.72 10.23 7.63
N LEU A 53 -6.30 10.76 6.56
CA LEU A 53 -6.26 12.19 6.24
C LEU A 53 -6.94 13.08 7.27
N ASN A 54 -7.81 12.53 8.11
CA ASN A 54 -8.41 13.25 9.24
C ASN A 54 -7.40 13.51 10.37
N THR A 55 -6.35 12.69 10.46
CA THR A 55 -5.37 12.75 11.56
C THR A 55 -3.97 13.20 11.11
N TRP A 56 -3.62 12.98 9.87
CA TRP A 56 -2.32 13.35 9.31
C TRP A 56 -2.45 13.74 7.83
N ARG A 57 -1.89 14.89 7.48
CA ARG A 57 -1.87 15.40 6.12
C ARG A 57 -0.50 15.99 5.83
N PRO A 58 0.20 15.62 4.73
CA PRO A 58 1.35 16.35 4.26
C PRO A 58 0.96 17.81 3.96
N ILE A 59 1.87 18.72 4.23
CA ILE A 59 1.63 20.16 4.04
C ILE A 59 1.85 20.56 2.59
N GLU A 60 2.68 19.79 1.86
CA GLU A 60 3.11 20.14 0.50
C GLU A 60 2.31 19.35 -0.56
N LYS A 61 2.03 20.04 -1.67
CA LYS A 61 1.48 19.44 -2.88
C LYS A 61 2.46 18.40 -3.43
N VAL A 62 1.94 17.26 -3.87
CA VAL A 62 2.77 16.20 -4.46
C VAL A 62 2.97 16.48 -5.95
N THR A 63 4.24 16.50 -6.36
CA THR A 63 4.69 16.71 -7.74
C THR A 63 5.62 15.59 -8.16
N LEU A 64 5.99 15.49 -9.44
CA LEU A 64 6.98 14.50 -9.89
C LEU A 64 8.34 14.68 -9.22
N THR A 65 8.71 15.91 -8.84
CA THR A 65 9.99 16.18 -8.19
C THR A 65 10.08 15.66 -6.77
N ASN A 66 8.97 15.63 -6.01
CA ASN A 66 8.96 15.20 -4.62
C ASN A 66 8.21 13.87 -4.36
N ILE A 67 7.61 13.25 -5.40
CA ILE A 67 6.81 12.03 -5.25
C ILE A 67 7.55 10.89 -4.54
N LYS A 68 8.85 10.72 -4.83
CA LYS A 68 9.66 9.67 -4.21
C LYS A 68 9.77 9.89 -2.70
N ASP A 69 10.05 11.12 -2.27
CA ASP A 69 10.20 11.47 -0.86
C ASP A 69 8.87 11.36 -0.11
N VAL A 70 7.78 11.80 -0.75
CA VAL A 70 6.43 11.68 -0.18
C VAL A 70 6.05 10.21 -0.02
N MET A 71 6.23 9.38 -1.05
CA MET A 71 5.96 7.94 -0.96
C MET A 71 6.82 7.27 0.11
N ALA A 72 8.13 7.54 0.14
CA ALA A 72 9.03 7.01 1.16
C ALA A 72 8.58 7.40 2.58
N THR A 73 8.12 8.64 2.74
CA THR A 73 7.59 9.15 4.02
C THR A 73 6.31 8.44 4.43
N ILE A 74 5.37 8.21 3.51
CA ILE A 74 4.13 7.46 3.77
C ILE A 74 4.47 6.03 4.19
N TYR A 75 5.31 5.33 3.42
CA TYR A 75 5.70 3.95 3.75
C TYR A 75 6.41 3.86 5.10
N LYS A 76 7.31 4.78 5.40
CA LYS A 76 8.04 4.81 6.68
C LYS A 76 7.12 5.12 7.86
N ASN A 77 6.30 6.17 7.77
CA ASN A 77 5.55 6.67 8.92
C ASN A 77 4.21 5.95 9.15
N VAL A 78 3.55 5.51 8.07
CA VAL A 78 2.24 4.84 8.15
C VAL A 78 2.38 3.31 8.18
N LEU A 79 3.33 2.77 7.42
CA LEU A 79 3.47 1.32 7.23
C LEU A 79 4.69 0.74 7.96
N ASN A 80 5.54 1.60 8.53
CA ASN A 80 6.81 1.21 9.16
C ASN A 80 7.67 0.34 8.23
N SER A 81 7.70 0.69 6.95
CA SER A 81 8.43 -0.05 5.91
C SER A 81 9.45 0.84 5.21
N THR A 82 10.61 0.25 4.87
CA THR A 82 11.64 0.89 4.06
C THR A 82 11.58 0.35 2.64
N ILE A 83 11.48 1.25 1.68
CA ILE A 83 11.25 0.92 0.27
C ILE A 83 12.36 1.47 -0.63
N SER A 84 12.50 0.89 -1.81
CA SER A 84 13.20 1.51 -2.95
C SER A 84 12.18 1.90 -4.02
N ILE A 85 12.40 3.06 -4.67
CA ILE A 85 11.46 3.64 -5.62
C ILE A 85 12.18 3.94 -6.93
N GLU A 86 11.63 3.42 -8.01
CA GLU A 86 12.03 3.73 -9.38
C GLU A 86 10.90 4.51 -10.07
N LEU A 87 11.24 5.66 -10.66
CA LEU A 87 10.34 6.49 -11.45
C LEU A 87 10.74 6.41 -12.91
N ASP A 88 9.82 5.97 -13.76
CA ASP A 88 9.95 5.97 -15.21
C ASP A 88 8.98 7.01 -15.80
N GLU A 89 9.53 8.16 -16.16
CA GLU A 89 8.75 9.27 -16.72
C GLU A 89 8.30 9.01 -18.16
N ILE A 90 9.02 8.14 -18.90
CA ILE A 90 8.67 7.81 -20.29
C ILE A 90 7.42 6.94 -20.31
N ASN A 91 7.41 5.89 -19.50
CA ASN A 91 6.27 4.97 -19.40
C ASN A 91 5.22 5.43 -18.37
N LYS A 92 5.46 6.56 -17.69
CA LYS A 92 4.59 7.13 -16.65
C LYS A 92 4.27 6.13 -15.54
N THR A 93 5.30 5.42 -15.07
CA THR A 93 5.17 4.42 -14.03
C THR A 93 6.07 4.70 -12.82
N ILE A 94 5.62 4.27 -11.66
CA ILE A 94 6.39 4.25 -10.43
C ILE A 94 6.41 2.82 -9.93
N SER A 95 7.61 2.25 -9.78
CA SER A 95 7.82 0.93 -9.20
C SER A 95 8.34 1.07 -7.77
N ILE A 96 7.65 0.44 -6.82
CA ILE A 96 8.05 0.40 -5.41
C ILE A 96 8.37 -1.03 -5.03
N LYS A 97 9.62 -1.26 -4.60
CA LYS A 97 10.03 -2.51 -3.99
C LYS A 97 10.03 -2.39 -2.48
N ASP A 98 9.19 -3.19 -1.85
CA ASP A 98 9.02 -3.27 -0.40
C ASP A 98 9.50 -4.64 0.12
N ASN A 99 10.64 -4.62 0.82
CA ASN A 99 11.25 -5.84 1.37
C ASN A 99 10.65 -6.26 2.71
N ASP A 100 9.89 -5.38 3.37
CA ASP A 100 9.29 -5.62 4.68
C ASP A 100 7.80 -5.26 4.73
N CYS A 101 7.08 -5.66 3.68
CA CYS A 101 5.68 -5.32 3.48
C CYS A 101 4.82 -5.68 4.70
N ALA A 102 4.12 -4.67 5.22
CA ALA A 102 3.33 -4.78 6.43
C ALA A 102 2.28 -5.90 6.38
N LEU A 103 1.68 -6.18 5.22
CA LEU A 103 0.62 -7.17 5.06
C LEU A 103 1.09 -8.51 4.49
N CYS A 104 2.26 -8.57 3.85
CA CYS A 104 2.70 -9.74 3.10
C CYS A 104 3.97 -10.37 3.73
N LYS A 105 3.90 -10.77 5.00
CA LYS A 105 5.04 -11.34 5.74
C LYS A 105 5.29 -12.82 5.46
N TYR A 106 4.23 -13.59 5.26
CA TYR A 106 4.29 -15.06 5.13
C TYR A 106 3.70 -15.49 3.80
N HIS A 107 4.22 -16.58 3.24
CA HIS A 107 3.63 -17.24 2.08
C HIS A 107 2.42 -18.07 2.46
N PHE A 108 1.35 -18.01 1.65
CA PHE A 108 0.15 -18.85 1.79
C PHE A 108 -0.20 -19.44 0.43
N SER A 109 -0.11 -20.76 0.31
CA SER A 109 -0.37 -21.49 -0.95
C SER A 109 -1.83 -21.44 -1.41
N ASP A 110 -2.75 -21.11 -0.54
CA ASP A 110 -4.19 -21.03 -0.79
C ASP A 110 -4.69 -19.60 -1.12
N ILE A 111 -3.80 -18.62 -1.07
CA ILE A 111 -4.04 -17.21 -1.39
C ILE A 111 -3.50 -16.90 -2.78
N ASN A 112 -4.30 -16.25 -3.60
CA ASN A 112 -3.97 -15.87 -4.97
C ASN A 112 -4.05 -14.36 -5.24
N VAL A 113 -4.44 -13.56 -4.24
CA VAL A 113 -4.42 -12.09 -4.30
C VAL A 113 -3.60 -11.55 -3.15
N ALA A 114 -2.63 -10.70 -3.47
CA ALA A 114 -1.74 -10.13 -2.47
C ALA A 114 -2.48 -9.15 -1.53
N GLY A 115 -2.24 -9.25 -0.22
CA GLY A 115 -2.83 -8.32 0.75
C GLY A 115 -2.35 -6.87 0.56
N CYS A 116 -1.19 -6.68 -0.04
CA CYS A 116 -0.66 -5.35 -0.37
C CYS A 116 -1.39 -4.61 -1.50
N GLU A 117 -2.40 -5.19 -2.14
CA GLU A 117 -3.39 -4.44 -2.93
C GLU A 117 -4.07 -3.34 -2.08
N ILE A 118 -4.27 -3.60 -0.78
CA ILE A 118 -4.75 -2.61 0.18
C ILE A 118 -3.75 -1.46 0.31
N ILE A 119 -2.47 -1.78 0.50
CA ILE A 119 -1.40 -0.79 0.67
C ILE A 119 -1.26 0.07 -0.58
N GLY A 120 -1.13 -0.56 -1.74
CA GLY A 120 -0.97 0.16 -3.00
C GLY A 120 -2.11 1.12 -3.27
N SER A 121 -3.34 0.67 -3.05
CA SER A 121 -4.52 1.52 -3.24
C SER A 121 -4.66 2.61 -2.19
N MET A 122 -4.27 2.35 -0.94
CA MET A 122 -4.24 3.34 0.13
C MET A 122 -3.26 4.47 -0.19
N VAL A 123 -2.03 4.15 -0.61
CA VAL A 123 -1.01 5.13 -0.96
C VAL A 123 -1.43 5.98 -2.15
N ALA A 124 -1.98 5.35 -3.20
CA ALA A 124 -2.50 6.06 -4.36
C ALA A 124 -3.61 7.05 -4.00
N GLU A 125 -4.61 6.59 -3.25
CA GLU A 125 -5.73 7.44 -2.81
C GLU A 125 -5.25 8.58 -1.93
N PHE A 126 -4.33 8.30 -1.02
CA PHE A 126 -3.75 9.30 -0.12
C PHE A 126 -3.11 10.46 -0.90
N ILE A 127 -2.28 10.15 -1.90
CA ILE A 127 -1.64 11.15 -2.76
C ILE A 127 -2.68 11.91 -3.59
N ASN A 128 -3.66 11.22 -4.16
CA ASN A 128 -4.72 11.84 -4.94
C ASN A 128 -5.59 12.82 -4.14
N MET A 129 -5.80 12.52 -2.85
CA MET A 129 -6.55 13.41 -1.95
C MET A 129 -5.74 14.64 -1.52
N ILE A 130 -4.40 14.53 -1.41
CA ILE A 130 -3.53 15.69 -1.21
C ILE A 130 -3.60 16.61 -2.44
N ASN A 131 -3.58 16.01 -3.62
CA ASN A 131 -3.65 16.70 -4.91
C ASN A 131 -5.09 16.78 -5.43
N SER A 132 -6.01 17.29 -4.62
CA SER A 132 -7.44 17.36 -5.00
C SER A 132 -7.73 18.27 -6.21
N ASP A 133 -6.78 19.12 -6.59
CA ASP A 133 -6.90 20.02 -7.75
C ASP A 133 -6.92 19.26 -9.08
N GLN A 134 -7.63 19.78 -10.08
CA GLN A 134 -7.81 19.12 -11.38
C GLN A 134 -6.51 18.89 -12.16
N ASP A 135 -5.51 19.78 -11.99
CA ASP A 135 -4.22 19.73 -12.69
C ASP A 135 -3.11 19.06 -11.88
N GLY A 136 -3.42 18.49 -10.70
CA GLY A 136 -2.46 17.83 -9.84
C GLY A 136 -1.99 16.49 -10.41
N LEU A 137 -0.83 16.02 -9.92
CA LEU A 137 -0.37 14.66 -10.15
C LEU A 137 -1.40 13.67 -9.59
N LYS A 138 -1.86 12.74 -10.44
CA LYS A 138 -2.73 11.62 -10.05
C LYS A 138 -1.98 10.32 -10.22
N ILE A 139 -2.15 9.42 -9.26
CA ILE A 139 -1.57 8.07 -9.33
C ILE A 139 -2.63 7.01 -9.11
N GLU A 140 -2.42 5.85 -9.71
CA GLU A 140 -3.27 4.68 -9.54
C GLU A 140 -2.42 3.44 -9.43
N ILE A 141 -2.79 2.53 -8.52
CA ILE A 141 -2.14 1.22 -8.45
C ILE A 141 -2.53 0.39 -9.67
N GLN A 142 -1.56 0.08 -10.51
CA GLN A 142 -1.75 -0.73 -11.69
C GLN A 142 -1.77 -2.22 -11.32
N ASP A 143 -0.69 -2.69 -10.69
CA ASP A 143 -0.54 -4.10 -10.36
C ASP A 143 0.39 -4.31 -9.15
N ILE A 144 0.33 -5.51 -8.61
CA ILE A 144 1.30 -6.07 -7.65
C ILE A 144 2.06 -7.18 -8.39
N ASN A 145 3.22 -6.83 -8.96
CA ASN A 145 3.99 -7.77 -9.78
C ASN A 145 4.57 -8.92 -8.97
N GLU A 146 5.01 -8.64 -7.74
CA GLU A 146 5.54 -9.62 -6.81
C GLU A 146 4.91 -9.43 -5.43
N SER A 147 4.77 -10.52 -4.69
CA SER A 147 4.35 -10.46 -3.29
C SER A 147 4.88 -11.65 -2.49
N LYS A 148 5.36 -11.38 -1.27
CA LYS A 148 5.81 -12.43 -0.35
C LYS A 148 4.72 -13.44 -0.04
N VAL A 149 3.46 -13.02 0.04
CA VAL A 149 2.34 -13.93 0.29
C VAL A 149 2.13 -14.91 -0.85
N LEU A 150 2.53 -14.54 -2.07
CA LEU A 150 2.47 -15.38 -3.27
C LEU A 150 3.77 -16.18 -3.52
N GLY A 151 4.75 -16.10 -2.60
CA GLY A 151 5.99 -16.87 -2.65
C GLY A 151 7.21 -16.12 -3.20
N HIS A 152 7.11 -14.82 -3.46
CA HIS A 152 8.25 -14.01 -3.91
C HIS A 152 9.10 -13.50 -2.74
N ALA A 153 10.30 -13.00 -3.02
CA ALA A 153 11.24 -12.49 -2.00
C ALA A 153 10.83 -11.10 -1.46
N SER A 154 10.12 -10.32 -2.28
CA SER A 154 9.70 -8.94 -1.96
C SER A 154 8.27 -8.69 -2.44
N CYS A 155 7.72 -7.53 -2.12
CA CYS A 155 6.52 -7.01 -2.77
C CYS A 155 6.92 -5.91 -3.76
N ILE A 156 6.40 -5.95 -4.98
CA ILE A 156 6.62 -4.92 -6.00
C ILE A 156 5.28 -4.34 -6.41
N HIS A 157 5.08 -3.07 -6.06
CA HIS A 157 3.87 -2.31 -6.34
C HIS A 157 4.12 -1.40 -7.56
N ILE A 158 3.31 -1.53 -8.60
CA ILE A 158 3.40 -0.70 -9.81
C ILE A 158 2.25 0.29 -9.84
N TYR A 159 2.60 1.56 -9.96
CA TYR A 159 1.64 2.65 -10.12
C TYR A 159 1.79 3.29 -11.49
N ASN A 160 0.67 3.69 -12.07
CA ASN A 160 0.65 4.64 -13.17
C ASN A 160 0.42 6.05 -12.64
N PHE A 161 0.95 7.05 -13.32
CA PHE A 161 0.66 8.44 -13.00
C PHE A 161 0.25 9.25 -14.23
N THR A 162 -0.52 10.31 -13.99
CA THR A 162 -0.96 11.29 -14.99
C THR A 162 -0.88 12.70 -14.40
N GLY A 163 -0.74 13.71 -15.24
CA GLY A 163 -0.55 15.09 -14.78
C GLY A 163 0.83 15.34 -14.19
N GLY A 164 0.96 16.40 -13.42
CA GLY A 164 2.19 16.70 -12.65
C GLY A 164 3.27 17.47 -13.43
N GLN A 165 2.90 18.18 -14.52
CA GLN A 165 3.80 19.12 -15.20
C GLN A 165 4.01 20.39 -14.39
#